data_54540aa866f6bc393768cbb3933952cb
#
_entry.id   54540aa866f6bc393768cbb3933952cb
#
_cell.length_a   1.000
_cell.length_b   1.000
_cell.length_c   1.000
_cell.angle_alpha   90.00
_cell.angle_beta   90.00
_cell.angle_gamma   90.00
#
_symmetry.space_group_name_H-M   'P 1'
#
loop_
_entity.id
_entity.type
_entity.pdbx_description
1 polymer ?
#
loop_
_entity_poly.entity_id
_entity_poly.type
_entity_poly.pdbx_seq_one_letter_code
_entity_poly.pdbx_strand_id
1 'polypeptide(L)'
;MGGGSTTPSLTALLCLGLCWRPWDQVQAGVLPKPPIQADPGPIVPKGSPVTLWCQGSPQAEVYCLYKVGDSGLWEDEAPQDSRNTARFHFESLSSRHAGRYQCIYRSRKGWSRQSDPLALVVTGVYREPSLSAQPGSLVLLGDRLTLQCRSDAGFGRFALTKDEGSTPPLHLDGQHSPDFPLGRVSHTRGGRYRCYAAHNISDAWSAPSAPLDILIAGMYQKPSLSAHPGTSVSWGENVTLQCHSEIVLDTFHLFKEGSLAPAQSLSLQDIAAPLQANFTLSPMTSAHHGTYRCYTSHSTSPYVLSNPSDPLQLLISGPADTIHPSQNHTDPRNASPPEDYTVGNIIRMAVAGLILLGLGILLFQAQHSYGGTQDAARSSEQKQQGTVQSGRALEMT
;
A
#
# COMPACT_ATOMS: atom_id res chain seq x y z
N MET A 1 -49.70 -1.68 -21.41
CA MET A 1 -48.95 -0.75 -22.30
C MET A 1 -49.35 0.64 -21.92
N GLY A 2 -48.53 1.35 -21.20
CA GLY A 2 -48.71 2.72 -20.79
C GLY A 2 -47.35 3.33 -20.58
N GLY A 3 -46.79 3.93 -21.64
CA GLY A 3 -45.54 4.65 -21.61
C GLY A 3 -45.73 6.00 -20.90
N GLY A 4 -45.14 6.11 -19.71
CA GLY A 4 -45.00 7.39 -19.04
C GLY A 4 -43.83 8.13 -19.62
N SER A 5 -44.06 9.09 -20.51
CA SER A 5 -43.05 10.06 -20.93
C SER A 5 -42.81 11.01 -19.77
N THR A 6 -41.72 10.85 -19.08
CA THR A 6 -41.21 11.85 -18.13
C THR A 6 -40.71 13.04 -18.92
N THR A 7 -41.52 14.03 -19.10
CA THR A 7 -41.05 15.35 -19.56
C THR A 7 -40.16 15.93 -18.46
N PRO A 8 -38.92 16.32 -18.76
CA PRO A 8 -38.09 17.03 -17.79
C PRO A 8 -38.83 18.28 -17.35
N SER A 9 -38.93 18.48 -16.05
CA SER A 9 -39.63 19.64 -15.53
C SER A 9 -39.02 20.94 -16.06
N LEU A 10 -39.82 21.90 -16.43
CA LEU A 10 -39.39 23.22 -16.92
C LEU A 10 -38.34 23.89 -16.00
N THR A 11 -38.37 23.55 -14.71
CA THR A 11 -37.36 23.96 -13.72
C THR A 11 -35.99 23.39 -13.98
N ALA A 12 -35.86 22.10 -14.37
CA ALA A 12 -34.58 21.47 -14.71
C ALA A 12 -33.99 22.08 -15.97
N LEU A 13 -34.82 22.39 -16.98
CA LEU A 13 -34.39 23.05 -18.20
C LEU A 13 -33.99 24.52 -17.96
N LEU A 14 -34.65 25.23 -17.04
CA LEU A 14 -34.28 26.59 -16.65
C LEU A 14 -32.95 26.60 -15.85
N CYS A 15 -32.69 25.62 -14.99
CA CYS A 15 -31.44 25.50 -14.27
C CYS A 15 -30.28 25.15 -15.19
N LEU A 16 -30.46 24.24 -16.15
CA LEU A 16 -29.45 23.92 -17.19
C LEU A 16 -29.07 25.16 -18.02
N GLY A 17 -30.05 25.97 -18.40
CA GLY A 17 -29.79 27.21 -19.14
C GLY A 17 -29.12 28.30 -18.31
N LEU A 18 -29.28 28.30 -16.99
CA LEU A 18 -28.73 29.32 -16.10
C LEU A 18 -27.32 28.95 -15.58
N CYS A 19 -27.02 27.68 -15.48
CA CYS A 19 -25.67 27.21 -15.09
C CYS A 19 -24.69 27.11 -16.26
N TRP A 20 -25.15 27.18 -17.52
CA TRP A 20 -24.36 27.00 -18.73
C TRP A 20 -23.74 28.30 -19.28
N ARG A 21 -23.42 29.26 -18.41
CA ARG A 21 -22.63 30.42 -18.84
C ARG A 21 -21.14 30.07 -18.84
N PRO A 22 -20.38 30.51 -19.89
CA PRO A 22 -18.95 30.34 -19.91
C PRO A 22 -18.32 30.98 -18.66
N TRP A 23 -17.39 30.28 -18.07
CA TRP A 23 -16.72 30.56 -16.80
C TRP A 23 -16.07 31.94 -16.69
N ASP A 24 -15.80 32.61 -17.84
CA ASP A 24 -15.06 33.86 -17.92
C ASP A 24 -15.89 35.12 -17.55
N GLN A 25 -17.19 35.00 -17.28
CA GLN A 25 -18.05 36.13 -16.96
C GLN A 25 -18.85 36.03 -15.66
N VAL A 26 -18.45 35.13 -14.74
CA VAL A 26 -18.98 35.24 -13.38
C VAL A 26 -18.25 36.40 -12.71
N GLN A 27 -18.79 37.60 -12.87
CA GLN A 27 -18.43 38.76 -12.06
C GLN A 27 -18.37 38.28 -10.61
N ALA A 28 -17.22 38.48 -9.94
CA ALA A 28 -16.99 38.08 -8.56
C ALA A 28 -18.21 38.51 -7.73
N GLY A 29 -19.11 37.56 -7.44
CA GLY A 29 -20.37 37.87 -6.77
C GLY A 29 -20.12 38.56 -5.45
N VAL A 30 -20.97 39.48 -5.11
CA VAL A 30 -21.00 40.18 -3.80
C VAL A 30 -21.21 39.15 -2.66
N LEU A 31 -21.64 37.93 -2.99
CA LEU A 31 -21.98 36.87 -2.04
C LEU A 31 -20.76 36.04 -1.67
N PRO A 32 -20.60 35.69 -0.39
CA PRO A 32 -19.45 34.90 0.10
C PRO A 32 -19.43 33.50 -0.51
N LYS A 33 -18.22 32.92 -0.60
CA LYS A 33 -18.04 31.54 -1.02
C LYS A 33 -18.69 30.60 -0.01
N PRO A 34 -19.43 29.55 -0.46
CA PRO A 34 -19.98 28.55 0.42
C PRO A 34 -18.88 27.59 0.93
N PRO A 35 -18.91 27.12 2.16
CA PRO A 35 -18.16 25.94 2.57
C PRO A 35 -18.72 24.68 1.91
N ILE A 36 -17.82 23.75 1.56
CA ILE A 36 -18.15 22.41 1.07
C ILE A 36 -17.52 21.38 1.98
N GLN A 37 -18.24 20.33 2.32
CA GLN A 37 -17.80 19.25 3.22
C GLN A 37 -18.30 17.90 2.70
N ALA A 38 -17.68 16.82 3.14
CA ALA A 38 -18.07 15.45 2.84
C ALA A 38 -18.38 14.69 4.14
N ASP A 39 -19.41 13.87 4.11
CA ASP A 39 -19.82 12.98 5.20
C ASP A 39 -19.92 11.53 4.67
N PRO A 40 -19.19 10.57 5.24
CA PRO A 40 -18.42 10.59 6.50
C PRO A 40 -17.05 11.29 6.40
N GLY A 41 -16.58 11.64 5.23
CA GLY A 41 -15.30 12.30 5.01
C GLY A 41 -14.91 12.33 3.54
N PRO A 42 -13.81 13.00 3.19
CA PRO A 42 -13.40 13.18 1.80
C PRO A 42 -12.66 11.95 1.21
N ILE A 43 -12.32 10.96 2.03
CA ILE A 43 -11.66 9.71 1.61
C ILE A 43 -12.62 8.56 1.85
N VAL A 44 -13.10 7.94 0.78
CA VAL A 44 -14.19 6.96 0.84
C VAL A 44 -13.82 5.73 0.01
N PRO A 45 -14.08 4.52 0.51
CA PRO A 45 -13.88 3.29 -0.27
C PRO A 45 -14.83 3.22 -1.47
N LYS A 46 -14.38 2.60 -2.56
CA LYS A 46 -15.21 2.25 -3.71
C LYS A 46 -16.42 1.43 -3.26
N GLY A 47 -17.59 1.76 -3.80
CA GLY A 47 -18.83 1.08 -3.45
C GLY A 47 -19.54 1.64 -2.21
N SER A 48 -18.89 2.49 -1.42
CA SER A 48 -19.51 3.13 -0.26
C SER A 48 -20.23 4.42 -0.64
N PRO A 49 -21.25 4.83 0.13
CA PRO A 49 -21.95 6.10 -0.08
C PRO A 49 -21.13 7.28 0.49
N VAL A 50 -21.38 8.46 -0.06
CA VAL A 50 -20.90 9.73 0.49
C VAL A 50 -21.92 10.84 0.20
N THR A 51 -22.03 11.80 1.10
CA THR A 51 -22.83 13.01 0.88
C THR A 51 -21.93 14.23 0.90
N LEU A 52 -21.93 15.01 -0.17
CA LEU A 52 -21.27 16.31 -0.20
C LEU A 52 -22.28 17.37 0.26
N TRP A 53 -21.87 18.20 1.18
CA TRP A 53 -22.68 19.25 1.76
C TRP A 53 -22.17 20.61 1.32
N CYS A 54 -23.09 21.45 0.85
CA CYS A 54 -22.79 22.82 0.49
C CYS A 54 -23.69 23.74 1.31
N GLN A 55 -23.10 24.65 2.09
CA GLN A 55 -23.82 25.57 2.92
C GLN A 55 -23.76 27.00 2.37
N GLY A 56 -24.86 27.64 2.15
CA GLY A 56 -24.96 29.01 1.62
C GLY A 56 -25.62 30.02 2.56
N SER A 57 -26.06 31.08 1.94
CA SER A 57 -26.85 32.15 2.61
C SER A 57 -28.26 31.69 2.90
N PRO A 58 -28.94 32.26 3.91
CA PRO A 58 -30.39 32.11 4.14
C PRO A 58 -31.28 32.45 2.94
N GLN A 59 -30.73 33.16 1.97
CA GLN A 59 -31.45 33.56 0.75
C GLN A 59 -31.04 32.73 -0.49
N ALA A 60 -30.32 31.62 -0.30
CA ALA A 60 -29.95 30.73 -1.40
C ALA A 60 -31.21 30.01 -1.94
N GLU A 61 -31.39 30.05 -3.26
CA GLU A 61 -32.53 29.46 -3.97
C GLU A 61 -32.13 28.13 -4.64
N VAL A 62 -30.89 28.02 -5.10
CA VAL A 62 -30.35 26.82 -5.76
C VAL A 62 -28.87 26.69 -5.50
N TYR A 63 -28.39 25.48 -5.40
CA TYR A 63 -26.97 25.13 -5.29
C TYR A 63 -26.53 24.30 -6.50
N CYS A 64 -25.34 24.54 -7.00
CA CYS A 64 -24.76 23.80 -8.09
C CYS A 64 -23.43 23.20 -7.65
N LEU A 65 -23.26 21.89 -7.87
CA LEU A 65 -22.04 21.15 -7.65
C LEU A 65 -21.31 20.94 -8.97
N TYR A 66 -20.03 21.25 -9.00
CA TYR A 66 -19.17 21.09 -10.15
C TYR A 66 -17.98 20.20 -9.82
N LYS A 67 -17.60 19.36 -10.74
CA LYS A 67 -16.34 18.65 -10.68
C LYS A 67 -15.30 19.37 -11.54
N VAL A 68 -14.18 19.72 -10.94
CA VAL A 68 -13.11 20.48 -11.61
C VAL A 68 -12.47 19.62 -12.72
N GLY A 69 -12.44 20.18 -13.94
CA GLY A 69 -11.92 19.50 -15.13
C GLY A 69 -12.97 18.81 -15.98
N ASP A 70 -14.18 18.62 -15.50
CA ASP A 70 -15.30 18.18 -16.31
C ASP A 70 -16.01 19.37 -16.96
N SER A 71 -16.51 19.20 -18.18
CA SER A 71 -17.10 20.28 -19.00
C SER A 71 -18.54 20.62 -18.63
N GLY A 72 -19.01 20.27 -17.46
CA GLY A 72 -20.40 20.51 -17.09
C GLY A 72 -20.70 20.55 -15.60
N LEU A 73 -21.94 20.93 -15.30
CA LEU A 73 -22.55 20.80 -13.99
C LEU A 73 -22.63 19.32 -13.64
N TRP A 74 -22.18 18.96 -12.42
CA TRP A 74 -22.32 17.60 -11.95
C TRP A 74 -23.74 17.34 -11.44
N GLU A 75 -24.27 18.27 -10.62
CA GLU A 75 -25.60 18.16 -10.02
C GLU A 75 -26.10 19.54 -9.54
N ASP A 76 -27.42 19.76 -9.51
CA ASP A 76 -28.07 20.93 -8.92
C ASP A 76 -29.10 20.51 -7.89
N GLU A 77 -29.18 21.25 -6.79
CA GLU A 77 -30.10 20.97 -5.69
C GLU A 77 -30.69 22.23 -5.08
N ALA A 78 -31.97 22.14 -4.69
CA ALA A 78 -32.61 23.15 -3.86
C ALA A 78 -32.18 23.00 -2.39
N PRO A 79 -32.26 24.07 -1.56
CA PRO A 79 -32.02 23.97 -0.14
C PRO A 79 -32.95 22.93 0.49
N GLN A 80 -32.39 21.96 1.22
CA GLN A 80 -33.17 20.83 1.77
C GLN A 80 -33.58 21.03 3.23
N ASP A 81 -33.00 22.00 3.91
CA ASP A 81 -33.33 22.27 5.31
C ASP A 81 -33.33 23.77 5.66
N SER A 82 -33.80 24.10 6.87
CA SER A 82 -33.80 25.45 7.43
C SER A 82 -32.42 26.06 7.64
N ARG A 83 -31.35 25.30 7.44
CA ARG A 83 -29.94 25.73 7.58
C ARG A 83 -29.36 26.21 6.28
N ASN A 84 -30.11 26.28 5.18
CA ASN A 84 -29.68 26.68 3.84
C ASN A 84 -28.52 25.81 3.33
N THR A 85 -28.68 24.51 3.44
CA THR A 85 -27.71 23.49 3.08
C THR A 85 -28.28 22.66 1.93
N ALA A 86 -27.48 22.41 0.91
CA ALA A 86 -27.76 21.40 -0.11
C ALA A 86 -26.92 20.14 0.13
N ARG A 87 -27.49 18.99 -0.20
CA ARG A 87 -26.91 17.67 -0.01
C ARG A 87 -26.85 16.96 -1.36
N PHE A 88 -25.65 16.64 -1.79
CA PHE A 88 -25.41 15.87 -3.01
C PHE A 88 -25.00 14.46 -2.61
N HIS A 89 -25.90 13.51 -2.78
CA HIS A 89 -25.73 12.14 -2.31
C HIS A 89 -25.29 11.20 -3.42
N PHE A 90 -24.21 10.47 -3.18
CA PHE A 90 -23.69 9.41 -4.04
C PHE A 90 -23.90 8.08 -3.32
N GLU A 91 -24.79 7.23 -3.83
CA GLU A 91 -25.10 5.93 -3.20
C GLU A 91 -23.91 4.94 -3.26
N SER A 92 -23.14 4.97 -4.34
CA SER A 92 -22.04 4.02 -4.56
C SER A 92 -20.92 4.67 -5.37
N LEU A 93 -19.78 4.88 -4.73
CA LEU A 93 -18.65 5.50 -5.38
C LEU A 93 -17.90 4.56 -6.34
N SER A 94 -17.44 5.12 -7.44
CA SER A 94 -16.57 4.48 -8.42
C SER A 94 -15.41 5.42 -8.78
N SER A 95 -14.46 4.96 -9.57
CA SER A 95 -13.32 5.77 -10.02
C SER A 95 -13.71 7.09 -10.71
N ARG A 96 -14.86 7.12 -11.40
CA ARG A 96 -15.36 8.32 -12.08
C ARG A 96 -15.77 9.44 -11.10
N HIS A 97 -16.10 9.09 -9.86
CA HIS A 97 -16.51 10.04 -8.83
C HIS A 97 -15.30 10.67 -8.13
N ALA A 98 -14.11 10.07 -8.24
CA ALA A 98 -12.90 10.65 -7.69
C ALA A 98 -12.56 11.96 -8.41
N GLY A 99 -12.17 13.00 -7.67
CA GLY A 99 -11.81 14.30 -8.21
C GLY A 99 -12.08 15.44 -7.25
N ARG A 100 -11.88 16.66 -7.74
CA ARG A 100 -12.10 17.87 -6.95
C ARG A 100 -13.48 18.44 -7.26
N TYR A 101 -14.23 18.77 -6.22
CA TYR A 101 -15.58 19.35 -6.31
C TYR A 101 -15.59 20.74 -5.73
N GLN A 102 -16.37 21.59 -6.36
CA GLN A 102 -16.67 22.95 -5.91
C GLN A 102 -18.15 23.18 -6.01
N CYS A 103 -18.71 24.01 -5.10
CA CYS A 103 -20.08 24.42 -5.20
C CYS A 103 -20.21 25.96 -5.25
N ILE A 104 -21.33 26.39 -5.82
CA ILE A 104 -21.81 27.77 -5.81
C ILE A 104 -23.28 27.75 -5.43
N TYR A 105 -23.81 28.85 -4.95
CA TYR A 105 -25.24 29.03 -4.80
C TYR A 105 -25.71 30.30 -5.49
N ARG A 106 -26.98 30.32 -5.84
CA ARG A 106 -27.67 31.50 -6.39
C ARG A 106 -28.71 32.00 -5.41
N SER A 107 -28.78 33.30 -5.25
CA SER A 107 -29.85 34.00 -4.55
C SER A 107 -30.43 35.12 -5.45
N ARG A 108 -31.45 35.81 -5.00
CA ARG A 108 -31.99 36.99 -5.71
C ARG A 108 -30.97 38.10 -5.99
N LYS A 109 -29.86 38.13 -5.20
CA LYS A 109 -28.78 39.09 -5.35
C LYS A 109 -27.71 38.67 -6.38
N GLY A 110 -27.82 37.45 -6.92
CA GLY A 110 -26.87 36.91 -7.89
C GLY A 110 -26.17 35.62 -7.40
N TRP A 111 -25.05 35.26 -8.03
CA TRP A 111 -24.27 34.10 -7.74
C TRP A 111 -23.24 34.35 -6.64
N SER A 112 -22.97 33.35 -5.82
CA SER A 112 -21.86 33.37 -4.89
C SER A 112 -20.50 33.17 -5.61
N ARG A 113 -19.41 33.39 -4.89
CA ARG A 113 -18.11 32.87 -5.29
C ARG A 113 -18.10 31.35 -5.20
N GLN A 114 -17.19 30.70 -5.94
CA GLN A 114 -16.96 29.26 -5.83
C GLN A 114 -16.41 28.93 -4.44
N SER A 115 -16.79 27.77 -3.93
CA SER A 115 -16.17 27.19 -2.73
C SER A 115 -14.68 26.92 -2.96
N ASP A 116 -13.94 26.72 -1.89
CA ASP A 116 -12.66 26.05 -1.98
C ASP A 116 -12.87 24.63 -2.55
N PRO A 117 -11.92 24.10 -3.33
CA PRO A 117 -12.09 22.78 -3.89
C PRO A 117 -11.98 21.70 -2.79
N LEU A 118 -12.93 20.77 -2.75
CA LEU A 118 -12.92 19.56 -1.94
C LEU A 118 -12.42 18.41 -2.81
N ALA A 119 -11.32 17.78 -2.44
CA ALA A 119 -10.84 16.57 -3.11
C ALA A 119 -11.59 15.35 -2.55
N LEU A 120 -12.45 14.75 -3.37
CA LEU A 120 -13.08 13.47 -3.08
C LEU A 120 -12.19 12.34 -3.58
N VAL A 121 -11.58 11.64 -2.64
CA VAL A 121 -10.66 10.52 -2.88
C VAL A 121 -11.42 9.21 -2.79
N VAL A 122 -11.33 8.39 -3.85
CA VAL A 122 -11.94 7.05 -3.87
C VAL A 122 -10.86 6.00 -3.76
N THR A 123 -10.83 5.27 -2.64
CA THR A 123 -9.88 4.16 -2.39
C THR A 123 -10.46 2.82 -2.85
N GLY A 124 -9.60 1.78 -2.98
CA GLY A 124 -10.07 0.46 -3.41
C GLY A 124 -10.39 0.36 -4.91
N VAL A 125 -9.95 1.33 -5.71
CA VAL A 125 -10.12 1.32 -7.18
C VAL A 125 -9.12 0.36 -7.81
N TYR A 126 -7.90 0.33 -7.30
CA TYR A 126 -6.80 -0.51 -7.77
C TYR A 126 -6.40 -1.52 -6.70
N ARG A 127 -5.63 -2.52 -7.11
CA ARG A 127 -5.07 -3.53 -6.21
C ARG A 127 -4.19 -2.87 -5.14
N GLU A 128 -4.15 -3.50 -3.96
CA GLU A 128 -3.35 -3.09 -2.82
C GLU A 128 -1.83 -3.16 -3.12
N PRO A 129 -1.05 -2.17 -2.70
CA PRO A 129 0.41 -2.23 -2.71
C PRO A 129 0.93 -3.09 -1.55
N SER A 130 2.22 -3.43 -1.57
CA SER A 130 2.91 -4.02 -0.42
C SER A 130 3.68 -2.95 0.34
N LEU A 131 3.70 -3.07 1.67
CA LEU A 131 4.43 -2.18 2.57
C LEU A 131 5.48 -2.96 3.34
N SER A 132 6.71 -2.48 3.34
CA SER A 132 7.84 -3.06 4.08
C SER A 132 8.62 -1.98 4.80
N ALA A 133 9.45 -2.39 5.78
CA ALA A 133 10.29 -1.50 6.56
C ALA A 133 11.77 -1.87 6.42
N GLN A 134 12.65 -0.88 6.37
CA GLN A 134 14.10 -1.05 6.40
C GLN A 134 14.70 -0.26 7.56
N PRO A 135 15.46 -0.93 8.45
CA PRO A 135 15.99 -2.30 8.37
C PRO A 135 14.96 -3.38 8.69
N GLY A 136 13.86 -3.08 9.35
CA GLY A 136 12.79 -4.00 9.74
C GLY A 136 11.68 -3.29 10.52
N SER A 137 10.66 -4.03 10.92
CA SER A 137 9.51 -3.50 11.66
C SER A 137 9.77 -3.32 13.16
N LEU A 138 10.81 -3.95 13.69
CA LEU A 138 11.32 -3.74 15.05
C LEU A 138 12.62 -2.95 14.96
N VAL A 139 12.65 -1.74 15.54
CA VAL A 139 13.72 -0.76 15.40
C VAL A 139 14.11 -0.24 16.77
N LEU A 140 15.40 0.00 17.00
CA LEU A 140 15.85 0.63 18.25
C LEU A 140 15.62 2.14 18.20
N LEU A 141 15.35 2.71 19.36
CA LEU A 141 15.22 4.16 19.53
C LEU A 141 16.47 4.86 19.02
N GLY A 142 16.29 5.83 18.11
CA GLY A 142 17.38 6.58 17.50
C GLY A 142 17.92 6.01 16.19
N ASP A 143 17.58 4.77 15.82
CA ASP A 143 17.92 4.19 14.52
C ASP A 143 17.21 4.91 13.37
N ARG A 144 17.66 4.68 12.15
CA ARG A 144 17.01 5.19 10.95
C ARG A 144 16.00 4.17 10.42
N LEU A 145 14.82 4.67 10.05
CA LEU A 145 13.74 3.87 9.51
C LEU A 145 13.26 4.48 8.18
N THR A 146 13.07 3.62 7.19
CA THR A 146 12.42 3.95 5.92
C THR A 146 11.32 2.92 5.65
N LEU A 147 10.11 3.39 5.36
CA LEU A 147 9.01 2.55 4.91
C LEU A 147 8.97 2.56 3.39
N GLN A 148 8.80 1.39 2.78
CA GLN A 148 8.80 1.23 1.33
C GLN A 148 7.46 0.69 0.87
N CYS A 149 6.78 1.47 0.01
CA CYS A 149 5.51 1.11 -0.61
C CYS A 149 5.78 0.61 -2.04
N ARG A 150 5.51 -0.66 -2.34
CA ARG A 150 5.74 -1.25 -3.67
C ARG A 150 4.41 -1.62 -4.31
N SER A 151 4.22 -1.21 -5.54
CA SER A 151 3.03 -1.48 -6.36
C SER A 151 3.43 -1.89 -7.76
N ASP A 152 2.46 -2.34 -8.56
CA ASP A 152 2.65 -2.66 -9.97
C ASP A 152 3.17 -1.45 -10.76
N ALA A 153 3.73 -1.71 -11.95
CA ALA A 153 4.25 -0.66 -12.83
C ALA A 153 3.13 0.31 -13.26
N GLY A 154 3.45 1.60 -13.36
CA GLY A 154 2.54 2.65 -13.81
C GLY A 154 1.94 3.52 -12.70
N PHE A 155 2.10 3.15 -11.43
CA PHE A 155 1.78 4.04 -10.33
C PHE A 155 2.91 5.02 -10.07
N GLY A 156 2.57 6.28 -9.91
CA GLY A 156 3.55 7.36 -9.71
C GLY A 156 3.28 8.24 -8.49
N ARG A 157 2.22 7.95 -7.72
CA ARG A 157 1.92 8.62 -6.45
C ARG A 157 1.71 7.58 -5.36
N PHE A 158 2.30 7.83 -4.21
CA PHE A 158 2.24 6.95 -3.05
C PHE A 158 1.88 7.77 -1.81
N ALA A 159 1.02 7.24 -0.97
CA ALA A 159 0.66 7.84 0.30
C ALA A 159 0.87 6.85 1.43
N LEU A 160 1.31 7.35 2.59
CA LEU A 160 1.49 6.59 3.81
C LEU A 160 0.55 7.14 4.87
N THR A 161 -0.19 6.26 5.52
CA THR A 161 -1.04 6.62 6.66
C THR A 161 -0.60 5.87 7.90
N LYS A 162 -0.74 6.51 9.05
CA LYS A 162 -0.62 5.90 10.35
C LYS A 162 -2.02 5.79 10.95
N ASP A 163 -2.40 4.58 11.41
CA ASP A 163 -3.71 4.36 12.04
C ASP A 163 -3.75 5.12 13.37
N GLU A 164 -4.56 6.17 13.42
CA GLU A 164 -4.84 6.97 14.62
C GLU A 164 -6.21 6.64 15.21
N GLY A 165 -6.75 5.46 14.87
CA GLY A 165 -8.05 4.97 15.33
C GLY A 165 -9.23 5.41 14.45
N SER A 166 -9.04 6.26 13.45
CA SER A 166 -10.07 6.61 12.46
C SER A 166 -9.88 5.82 11.16
N THR A 167 -10.92 5.16 10.72
CA THR A 167 -10.96 4.45 9.43
C THR A 167 -12.20 4.93 8.67
N PRO A 168 -12.11 5.54 7.49
CA PRO A 168 -10.93 5.75 6.65
C PRO A 168 -9.99 6.85 7.16
N PRO A 169 -8.75 6.96 6.62
CA PRO A 169 -7.81 8.01 7.01
C PRO A 169 -8.37 9.38 6.66
N LEU A 170 -8.07 10.39 7.49
CA LEU A 170 -8.56 11.76 7.28
C LEU A 170 -7.86 12.47 6.13
N HIS A 171 -6.66 12.04 5.77
CA HIS A 171 -5.85 12.67 4.72
C HIS A 171 -4.93 11.66 4.00
N LEU A 172 -4.76 11.84 2.69
CA LEU A 172 -3.82 11.09 1.86
C LEU A 172 -2.88 12.07 1.16
N ASP A 173 -1.73 12.33 1.78
CA ASP A 173 -0.66 13.10 1.18
C ASP A 173 0.17 12.22 0.24
N GLY A 174 -0.07 12.39 -1.05
CA GLY A 174 0.64 11.63 -2.08
C GLY A 174 1.98 12.26 -2.44
N GLN A 175 3.05 11.47 -2.41
CA GLN A 175 4.37 11.80 -2.96
C GLN A 175 4.72 10.92 -4.16
N HIS A 176 5.68 11.33 -4.98
CA HIS A 176 6.11 10.56 -6.15
C HIS A 176 7.10 9.44 -5.81
N SER A 177 7.79 9.52 -4.68
CA SER A 177 8.69 8.46 -4.23
C SER A 177 7.91 7.35 -3.52
N PRO A 178 8.18 6.08 -3.80
CA PRO A 178 7.62 4.96 -3.03
C PRO A 178 8.29 4.78 -1.67
N ASP A 179 9.38 5.48 -1.39
CA ASP A 179 10.14 5.39 -0.16
C ASP A 179 9.77 6.56 0.77
N PHE A 180 9.43 6.24 2.01
CA PHE A 180 9.05 7.17 3.07
C PHE A 180 10.12 7.15 4.17
N PRO A 181 11.13 8.03 4.11
CA PRO A 181 12.17 8.10 5.14
C PRO A 181 11.59 8.75 6.41
N LEU A 182 11.42 7.98 7.46
CA LEU A 182 10.98 8.48 8.76
C LEU A 182 12.15 9.08 9.59
N GLY A 183 13.38 8.93 9.09
CA GLY A 183 14.59 9.45 9.73
C GLY A 183 14.96 8.70 11.00
N ARG A 184 15.52 9.39 11.99
CA ARG A 184 15.79 8.83 13.32
C ARG A 184 14.48 8.66 14.07
N VAL A 185 14.21 7.42 14.51
CA VAL A 185 12.94 7.10 15.15
C VAL A 185 12.90 7.55 16.62
N SER A 186 11.78 8.14 16.98
CA SER A 186 11.36 8.39 18.37
C SER A 186 10.21 7.47 18.73
N HIS A 187 9.83 7.41 20.00
CA HIS A 187 8.68 6.62 20.46
C HIS A 187 7.36 6.94 19.72
N THR A 188 7.21 8.18 19.24
CA THR A 188 6.02 8.62 18.50
C THR A 188 5.91 8.00 17.11
N ARG A 189 7.00 7.44 16.57
CA ARG A 189 7.00 6.78 15.25
C ARG A 189 6.50 5.32 15.31
N GLY A 190 6.40 4.73 16.48
CA GLY A 190 5.74 3.44 16.65
C GLY A 190 4.25 3.55 16.30
N GLY A 191 3.71 2.50 15.67
CA GLY A 191 2.30 2.47 15.26
C GLY A 191 2.05 1.57 14.07
N ARG A 192 0.78 1.48 13.69
CA ARG A 192 0.32 0.73 12.52
C ARG A 192 0.29 1.62 11.30
N TYR A 193 0.95 1.18 10.25
CA TYR A 193 1.04 1.92 8.99
C TYR A 193 0.39 1.16 7.83
N ARG A 194 -0.15 1.92 6.89
CA ARG A 194 -0.65 1.42 5.60
C ARG A 194 -0.20 2.34 4.49
N CYS A 195 0.03 1.81 3.30
CA CYS A 195 0.27 2.64 2.14
C CYS A 195 -0.76 2.44 1.05
N TYR A 196 -0.83 3.42 0.18
CA TYR A 196 -1.72 3.50 -0.96
C TYR A 196 -0.92 3.92 -2.19
N ALA A 197 -1.37 3.52 -3.37
CA ALA A 197 -0.79 3.91 -4.65
C ALA A 197 -1.85 4.49 -5.59
N ALA A 198 -1.47 5.48 -6.40
CA ALA A 198 -2.34 6.09 -7.41
C ALA A 198 -1.56 6.47 -8.66
N HIS A 199 -2.26 6.66 -9.77
CA HIS A 199 -1.69 7.29 -10.95
C HIS A 199 -1.49 8.80 -10.74
N ASN A 200 -0.53 9.40 -11.45
CA ASN A 200 -0.05 10.77 -11.20
C ASN A 200 -1.14 11.86 -11.14
N ILE A 201 -2.22 11.72 -11.88
CA ILE A 201 -3.24 12.77 -12.06
C ILE A 201 -4.59 12.35 -11.44
N SER A 202 -4.67 11.17 -10.84
CA SER A 202 -5.94 10.60 -10.38
C SER A 202 -6.15 10.76 -8.87
N ASP A 203 -7.36 11.12 -8.46
CA ASP A 203 -7.80 11.04 -7.06
C ASP A 203 -8.43 9.67 -6.73
N ALA A 204 -8.34 8.71 -7.67
CA ALA A 204 -8.64 7.30 -7.47
C ALA A 204 -7.38 6.56 -6.99
N TRP A 205 -7.49 5.87 -5.85
CA TRP A 205 -6.39 5.21 -5.16
C TRP A 205 -6.61 3.71 -5.05
N SER A 206 -5.54 2.97 -4.82
CA SER A 206 -5.58 1.55 -4.53
C SER A 206 -6.35 1.25 -3.25
N ALA A 207 -6.65 -0.02 -3.01
CA ALA A 207 -6.92 -0.53 -1.68
C ALA A 207 -5.69 -0.28 -0.77
N PRO A 208 -5.88 -0.16 0.56
CA PRO A 208 -4.77 -0.06 1.50
C PRO A 208 -3.91 -1.32 1.45
N SER A 209 -2.61 -1.17 1.64
CA SER A 209 -1.73 -2.31 1.89
C SER A 209 -2.18 -3.12 3.12
N ALA A 210 -1.69 -4.35 3.25
CA ALA A 210 -1.70 -5.02 4.54
C ALA A 210 -1.06 -4.11 5.60
N PRO A 211 -1.56 -4.12 6.85
CA PRO A 211 -1.02 -3.28 7.91
C PRO A 211 0.40 -3.73 8.28
N LEU A 212 1.25 -2.76 8.55
CA LEU A 212 2.60 -2.97 9.05
C LEU A 212 2.74 -2.28 10.40
N ASP A 213 2.94 -3.06 11.45
CA ASP A 213 3.16 -2.56 12.80
C ASP A 213 4.65 -2.25 12.98
N ILE A 214 4.95 -0.99 13.29
CA ILE A 214 6.31 -0.53 13.60
C ILE A 214 6.47 -0.45 15.11
N LEU A 215 7.41 -1.23 15.62
CA LEU A 215 7.72 -1.37 17.04
C LEU A 215 9.04 -0.67 17.35
N ILE A 216 9.03 0.19 18.36
CA ILE A 216 10.21 0.96 18.79
C ILE A 216 10.70 0.41 20.12
N ALA A 217 11.85 -0.24 20.10
CA ALA A 217 12.49 -0.79 21.28
C ALA A 217 13.49 0.19 21.91
N GLY A 218 13.77 0.01 23.21
CA GLY A 218 14.77 0.80 23.93
C GLY A 218 14.21 1.85 24.90
N MET A 219 12.89 1.83 25.17
CA MET A 219 12.26 2.81 26.06
C MET A 219 12.27 2.40 27.53
N TYR A 220 12.22 1.11 27.80
CA TYR A 220 12.13 0.59 29.17
C TYR A 220 13.29 -0.36 29.46
N GLN A 221 13.48 -0.70 30.73
CA GLN A 221 14.48 -1.67 31.17
C GLN A 221 14.23 -3.05 30.51
N LYS A 222 15.33 -3.78 30.21
CA LYS A 222 15.23 -5.10 29.57
C LYS A 222 14.61 -6.13 30.50
N PRO A 223 13.72 -7.01 30.01
CA PRO A 223 13.28 -8.18 30.74
C PRO A 223 14.35 -9.27 30.76
N SER A 224 14.19 -10.28 31.61
CA SER A 224 14.97 -11.52 31.57
C SER A 224 14.23 -12.60 30.78
N LEU A 225 14.97 -13.49 30.12
CA LEU A 225 14.42 -14.61 29.36
C LEU A 225 15.14 -15.90 29.75
N SER A 226 14.36 -16.93 30.09
CA SER A 226 14.85 -18.27 30.46
C SER A 226 14.04 -19.35 29.73
N ALA A 227 14.58 -20.58 29.70
CA ALA A 227 13.92 -21.73 29.08
C ALA A 227 13.78 -22.89 30.09
N HIS A 228 12.62 -23.52 30.12
CA HIS A 228 12.33 -24.68 30.92
C HIS A 228 11.83 -25.85 30.07
N PRO A 229 12.41 -27.07 30.19
CA PRO A 229 13.42 -27.49 31.17
C PRO A 229 14.83 -26.97 30.90
N GLY A 230 15.12 -26.45 29.70
CA GLY A 230 16.45 -25.94 29.33
C GLY A 230 16.48 -25.44 27.88
N THR A 231 17.67 -24.99 27.46
CA THR A 231 17.89 -24.46 26.11
C THR A 231 18.18 -25.54 25.06
N SER A 232 18.45 -26.78 25.47
CA SER A 232 18.59 -27.94 24.60
C SER A 232 17.43 -28.90 24.82
N VAL A 233 16.60 -29.09 23.82
CA VAL A 233 15.33 -29.81 23.89
C VAL A 233 15.28 -30.85 22.78
N SER A 234 14.74 -32.04 23.07
CA SER A 234 14.60 -33.09 22.05
C SER A 234 13.44 -32.79 21.10
N TRP A 235 13.55 -33.34 19.90
CA TRP A 235 12.45 -33.26 18.92
C TRP A 235 11.15 -33.81 19.48
N GLY A 236 10.07 -33.06 19.28
CA GLY A 236 8.72 -33.46 19.74
C GLY A 236 8.42 -33.16 21.22
N GLU A 237 9.40 -32.79 22.01
CA GLU A 237 9.21 -32.35 23.39
C GLU A 237 8.62 -30.94 23.46
N ASN A 238 8.35 -30.46 24.67
CA ASN A 238 7.83 -29.12 24.91
C ASN A 238 8.89 -28.28 25.60
N VAL A 239 8.94 -27.00 25.24
CA VAL A 239 9.74 -26.01 25.95
C VAL A 239 8.89 -24.81 26.30
N THR A 240 9.08 -24.26 27.49
CA THR A 240 8.46 -23.00 27.90
C THR A 240 9.54 -21.93 28.02
N LEU A 241 9.42 -20.89 27.24
CA LEU A 241 10.24 -19.69 27.35
C LEU A 241 9.56 -18.74 28.33
N GLN A 242 10.23 -18.46 29.45
CA GLN A 242 9.72 -17.59 30.51
C GLN A 242 10.34 -16.21 30.37
N CYS A 243 9.50 -15.21 30.20
CA CYS A 243 9.90 -13.83 30.19
C CYS A 243 9.47 -13.14 31.47
N HIS A 244 10.41 -12.55 32.22
CA HIS A 244 10.16 -11.87 33.48
C HIS A 244 10.57 -10.41 33.42
N SER A 245 9.75 -9.52 33.98
CA SER A 245 10.01 -8.06 34.04
C SER A 245 9.95 -7.59 35.49
N GLU A 246 10.92 -6.73 35.89
CA GLU A 246 10.89 -6.05 37.18
C GLU A 246 10.03 -4.76 37.13
N ILE A 247 9.70 -4.28 35.92
CA ILE A 247 8.86 -3.12 35.73
C ILE A 247 7.43 -3.57 35.43
N VAL A 248 6.47 -2.80 35.94
CA VAL A 248 5.04 -3.05 35.73
C VAL A 248 4.66 -2.68 34.30
N LEU A 249 4.84 -3.66 33.40
CA LEU A 249 4.41 -3.65 32.01
C LEU A 249 3.54 -4.90 31.79
N ASP A 250 2.39 -4.73 31.17
CA ASP A 250 1.34 -5.74 31.12
C ASP A 250 1.39 -6.65 29.89
N THR A 251 2.20 -6.30 28.89
CA THR A 251 2.27 -7.06 27.64
C THR A 251 3.70 -7.52 27.35
N PHE A 252 3.86 -8.80 27.07
CA PHE A 252 5.12 -9.44 26.75
C PHE A 252 5.13 -9.88 25.30
N HIS A 253 6.27 -9.71 24.64
CA HIS A 253 6.48 -10.05 23.24
C HIS A 253 7.71 -10.93 23.08
N LEU A 254 7.54 -12.09 22.47
CA LEU A 254 8.62 -13.00 22.13
C LEU A 254 8.95 -12.94 20.66
N PHE A 255 10.16 -12.56 20.33
CA PHE A 255 10.69 -12.50 18.96
C PHE A 255 11.72 -13.59 18.74
N LYS A 256 11.64 -14.20 17.56
CA LYS A 256 12.70 -15.07 17.05
C LYS A 256 13.52 -14.29 16.03
N GLU A 257 14.83 -14.19 16.21
CA GLU A 257 15.72 -13.49 15.28
C GLU A 257 15.70 -14.15 13.90
N GLY A 258 15.68 -13.30 12.86
CA GLY A 258 15.63 -13.76 11.47
C GLY A 258 14.28 -14.34 11.01
N SER A 259 13.26 -14.35 11.86
CA SER A 259 11.92 -14.80 11.48
C SER A 259 11.14 -13.67 10.81
N LEU A 260 10.43 -14.00 9.73
CA LEU A 260 9.43 -13.11 9.11
C LEU A 260 8.06 -13.19 9.82
N ALA A 261 7.88 -14.17 10.71
CA ALA A 261 6.65 -14.31 11.48
C ALA A 261 6.53 -13.18 12.51
N PRO A 262 5.30 -12.69 12.77
CA PRO A 262 5.06 -11.72 13.82
C PRO A 262 5.46 -12.29 15.19
N ALA A 263 5.80 -11.38 16.12
CA ALA A 263 6.06 -11.76 17.51
C ALA A 263 4.87 -12.48 18.13
N GLN A 264 5.14 -13.45 19.00
CA GLN A 264 4.13 -13.96 19.91
C GLN A 264 3.94 -12.95 21.04
N SER A 265 2.70 -12.55 21.32
CA SER A 265 2.40 -11.55 22.34
C SER A 265 1.42 -12.13 23.37
N LEU A 266 1.71 -11.92 24.66
CA LEU A 266 0.85 -12.27 25.76
C LEU A 266 0.59 -11.03 26.61
N SER A 267 -0.69 -10.71 26.84
CA SER A 267 -1.11 -9.65 27.75
C SER A 267 -1.57 -10.26 29.08
N LEU A 268 -1.05 -9.74 30.17
CA LEU A 268 -1.44 -10.16 31.53
C LEU A 268 -2.69 -9.39 31.94
N GLN A 269 -3.72 -10.10 32.37
CA GLN A 269 -4.95 -9.49 32.90
C GLN A 269 -4.82 -9.10 34.37
N ASP A 270 -4.04 -9.88 35.14
CA ASP A 270 -3.77 -9.64 36.56
C ASP A 270 -2.32 -9.18 36.75
N ILE A 271 -2.16 -7.93 37.13
CA ILE A 271 -0.86 -7.31 37.37
C ILE A 271 -0.44 -7.58 38.82
N ALA A 272 -0.16 -8.83 39.12
CA ALA A 272 0.44 -9.22 40.41
C ALA A 272 1.92 -9.57 40.20
N ALA A 273 2.81 -8.97 40.98
CA ALA A 273 4.23 -9.33 40.94
C ALA A 273 4.47 -10.77 41.45
N PRO A 274 5.37 -11.55 40.82
CA PRO A 274 6.28 -11.17 39.75
C PRO A 274 5.62 -11.19 38.35
N LEU A 275 5.93 -10.17 37.53
CA LEU A 275 5.40 -10.06 36.19
C LEU A 275 6.13 -11.04 35.27
N GLN A 276 5.47 -12.12 34.91
CA GLN A 276 6.03 -13.21 34.14
C GLN A 276 5.05 -13.67 33.06
N ALA A 277 5.54 -13.87 31.85
CA ALA A 277 4.80 -14.49 30.75
C ALA A 277 5.48 -15.80 30.32
N ASN A 278 4.69 -16.84 30.09
CA ASN A 278 5.16 -18.14 29.69
C ASN A 278 4.73 -18.43 28.26
N PHE A 279 5.72 -18.58 27.36
CA PHE A 279 5.51 -18.90 25.92
C PHE A 279 5.84 -20.38 25.74
N THR A 280 4.85 -21.21 25.53
CA THR A 280 5.03 -22.66 25.33
C THR A 280 5.15 -22.97 23.84
N LEU A 281 6.28 -23.56 23.45
CA LEU A 281 6.54 -24.10 22.13
C LEU A 281 6.33 -25.61 22.15
N SER A 282 5.32 -26.12 21.45
CA SER A 282 4.91 -27.53 21.51
C SER A 282 4.17 -27.92 20.22
N PRO A 283 4.53 -29.04 19.58
CA PRO A 283 5.76 -29.83 19.77
C PRO A 283 6.98 -29.12 19.19
N MET A 284 8.19 -29.41 19.75
CA MET A 284 9.44 -28.85 19.21
C MET A 284 9.76 -29.42 17.84
N THR A 285 9.99 -28.54 16.87
CA THR A 285 10.33 -28.86 15.48
C THR A 285 11.51 -28.01 15.03
N SER A 286 12.13 -28.35 13.88
CA SER A 286 13.23 -27.55 13.32
C SER A 286 12.89 -26.06 13.16
N ALA A 287 11.62 -25.73 12.96
CA ALA A 287 11.17 -24.35 12.87
C ALA A 287 11.36 -23.54 14.17
N HIS A 288 11.47 -24.20 15.31
CA HIS A 288 11.66 -23.56 16.62
C HIS A 288 13.15 -23.38 17.00
N HIS A 289 14.10 -24.00 16.27
CA HIS A 289 15.54 -23.75 16.47
C HIS A 289 15.88 -22.29 16.15
N GLY A 290 16.66 -21.64 17.00
CA GLY A 290 17.12 -20.27 16.76
C GLY A 290 17.28 -19.43 18.03
N THR A 291 17.55 -18.14 17.84
CA THR A 291 17.75 -17.17 18.92
C THR A 291 16.47 -16.42 19.19
N TYR A 292 16.11 -16.32 20.46
CA TYR A 292 14.92 -15.63 20.94
C TYR A 292 15.28 -14.43 21.81
N ARG A 293 14.45 -13.40 21.75
CA ARG A 293 14.48 -12.23 22.63
C ARG A 293 13.08 -11.90 23.10
N CYS A 294 12.99 -11.48 24.35
CA CYS A 294 11.76 -10.97 24.93
C CYS A 294 11.81 -9.45 25.05
N TYR A 295 10.64 -8.85 24.89
CA TYR A 295 10.38 -7.44 25.11
C TYR A 295 9.10 -7.27 25.92
N THR A 296 8.94 -6.14 26.55
CA THR A 296 7.72 -5.77 27.27
C THR A 296 7.20 -4.43 26.80
N SER A 297 5.89 -4.24 26.85
CA SER A 297 5.22 -2.96 26.55
C SER A 297 4.05 -2.73 27.50
N HIS A 298 3.52 -1.52 27.46
CA HIS A 298 2.24 -1.19 28.11
C HIS A 298 1.11 -1.29 27.10
N SER A 299 -0.04 -1.86 27.50
CA SER A 299 -1.23 -2.03 26.63
C SER A 299 -1.74 -0.71 26.03
N THR A 300 -1.56 0.42 26.74
CA THR A 300 -1.89 1.76 26.22
C THR A 300 -0.88 2.28 25.21
N SER A 301 0.30 1.66 25.09
CA SER A 301 1.36 2.05 24.17
C SER A 301 2.01 0.80 23.54
N PRO A 302 1.24 0.00 22.79
CA PRO A 302 1.65 -1.35 22.37
C PRO A 302 2.81 -1.36 21.36
N TYR A 303 3.13 -0.22 20.76
CA TYR A 303 4.22 -0.07 19.79
C TYR A 303 5.53 0.43 20.38
N VAL A 304 5.56 0.64 21.71
CA VAL A 304 6.74 1.15 22.43
C VAL A 304 7.22 0.06 23.39
N LEU A 305 8.41 -0.50 23.10
CA LEU A 305 8.95 -1.66 23.76
C LEU A 305 10.12 -1.33 24.69
N SER A 306 10.37 -2.23 25.62
CA SER A 306 11.59 -2.25 26.43
C SER A 306 12.85 -2.48 25.59
N ASN A 307 14.01 -2.35 26.19
CA ASN A 307 15.23 -2.95 25.65
C ASN A 307 15.04 -4.46 25.49
N PRO A 308 15.71 -5.09 24.50
CA PRO A 308 15.67 -6.54 24.34
C PRO A 308 16.25 -7.26 25.56
N SER A 309 15.68 -8.39 25.91
CA SER A 309 16.35 -9.35 26.81
C SER A 309 17.70 -9.77 26.24
N ASP A 310 18.55 -10.35 27.06
CA ASP A 310 19.70 -11.09 26.56
C ASP A 310 19.23 -12.20 25.59
N PRO A 311 20.00 -12.50 24.54
CA PRO A 311 19.60 -13.51 23.56
C PRO A 311 19.60 -14.91 24.21
N LEU A 312 18.57 -15.69 23.93
CA LEU A 312 18.45 -17.07 24.34
C LEU A 312 18.47 -17.96 23.09
N GLN A 313 19.51 -18.76 22.94
CA GLN A 313 19.64 -19.71 21.85
C GLN A 313 18.96 -21.03 22.22
N LEU A 314 17.94 -21.41 21.44
CA LEU A 314 17.23 -22.68 21.60
C LEU A 314 17.78 -23.71 20.61
N LEU A 315 18.31 -24.80 21.13
CA LEU A 315 18.88 -25.90 20.37
C LEU A 315 17.91 -27.09 20.39
N ILE A 316 17.75 -27.74 19.23
CA ILE A 316 16.92 -28.92 19.10
C ILE A 316 17.81 -30.11 18.79
N SER A 317 17.81 -31.09 19.66
CA SER A 317 18.42 -32.38 19.43
C SER A 317 17.45 -33.22 18.60
N GLY A 318 17.78 -33.51 17.35
CA GLY A 318 17.03 -34.46 16.51
C GLY A 318 17.09 -35.88 17.11
N PRO A 319 16.25 -36.81 16.65
CA PRO A 319 16.55 -38.22 16.81
C PRO A 319 17.95 -38.39 16.23
N ALA A 320 18.85 -38.90 17.04
CA ALA A 320 20.24 -39.09 16.62
C ALA A 320 20.23 -39.90 15.32
N ASP A 321 20.47 -39.24 14.20
CA ASP A 321 21.12 -39.89 13.07
C ASP A 321 22.46 -40.31 13.66
N THR A 322 22.53 -41.55 14.09
CA THR A 322 23.71 -42.23 14.60
C THR A 322 24.79 -42.14 13.57
N ILE A 323 25.58 -41.08 13.63
CA ILE A 323 26.92 -41.09 13.11
C ILE A 323 27.70 -41.92 14.12
N HIS A 324 27.66 -43.23 13.95
CA HIS A 324 28.62 -44.10 14.58
C HIS A 324 30.04 -43.70 14.09
N PRO A 325 30.97 -43.35 14.98
CA PRO A 325 32.37 -43.37 14.59
C PRO A 325 32.67 -44.82 14.26
N SER A 326 32.84 -45.11 12.97
CA SER A 326 33.21 -46.43 12.47
C SER A 326 34.59 -46.79 12.97
N GLN A 327 34.64 -47.62 14.04
CA GLN A 327 35.81 -48.43 14.29
C GLN A 327 35.81 -49.57 13.25
N ASN A 328 36.94 -49.67 12.57
CA ASN A 328 37.27 -50.67 11.59
C ASN A 328 36.89 -52.11 12.05
N HIS A 329 35.98 -52.73 11.32
CA HIS A 329 36.05 -54.18 11.04
C HIS A 329 35.57 -54.41 9.62
N THR A 330 36.53 -54.87 8.82
CA THR A 330 36.40 -55.38 7.46
C THR A 330 35.43 -56.58 7.42
N ASP A 331 34.29 -56.40 6.64
CA ASP A 331 33.70 -57.53 5.94
C ASP A 331 32.99 -57.01 4.65
N PRO A 332 33.35 -57.51 3.47
CA PRO A 332 32.95 -56.96 2.19
C PRO A 332 31.77 -57.75 1.64
N ARG A 333 30.53 -57.31 1.85
CA ARG A 333 29.33 -57.66 1.01
C ARG A 333 28.10 -56.89 1.42
N ASN A 334 27.73 -55.94 0.57
CA ASN A 334 26.50 -55.13 0.40
C ASN A 334 26.69 -53.64 0.65
N ALA A 335 27.40 -53.04 -0.32
CA ALA A 335 27.34 -51.59 -0.53
C ALA A 335 26.32 -51.32 -1.64
N SER A 336 25.20 -50.71 -1.33
CA SER A 336 24.36 -50.01 -2.32
C SER A 336 25.18 -48.82 -2.82
N PRO A 337 25.23 -48.52 -4.13
CA PRO A 337 26.03 -47.43 -4.67
C PRO A 337 25.45 -46.08 -4.20
N PRO A 338 26.29 -45.07 -3.92
CA PRO A 338 25.85 -43.73 -3.65
C PRO A 338 25.09 -43.18 -4.87
N GLU A 339 23.97 -42.54 -4.66
CA GLU A 339 23.24 -41.85 -5.74
C GLU A 339 24.19 -40.78 -6.33
N ASP A 340 24.59 -41.04 -7.57
CA ASP A 340 25.50 -40.20 -8.32
C ASP A 340 24.75 -38.98 -8.88
N TYR A 341 24.76 -37.85 -8.14
CA TYR A 341 24.21 -36.58 -8.56
C TYR A 341 24.89 -35.97 -9.79
N THR A 342 25.96 -36.56 -10.26
CA THR A 342 26.75 -36.09 -11.43
C THR A 342 25.93 -36.14 -12.70
N VAL A 343 25.11 -37.19 -12.92
CA VAL A 343 24.26 -37.34 -14.11
C VAL A 343 23.16 -36.28 -14.13
N GLY A 344 22.52 -36.01 -13.01
CA GLY A 344 21.50 -34.99 -12.89
C GLY A 344 22.01 -33.56 -13.16
N ASN A 345 23.21 -33.25 -12.71
CA ASN A 345 23.85 -31.96 -12.95
C ASN A 345 24.31 -31.80 -14.41
N ILE A 346 24.85 -32.87 -15.03
CA ILE A 346 25.23 -32.85 -16.44
C ILE A 346 24.02 -32.63 -17.33
N ILE A 347 22.89 -33.29 -17.06
CA ILE A 347 21.64 -33.06 -17.81
C ILE A 347 21.13 -31.60 -17.66
N ARG A 348 21.16 -31.03 -16.45
CA ARG A 348 20.77 -29.63 -16.23
C ARG A 348 21.67 -28.65 -16.98
N MET A 349 22.98 -28.88 -16.98
CA MET A 349 23.96 -28.06 -17.72
C MET A 349 23.76 -28.18 -19.24
N ALA A 350 23.49 -29.37 -19.76
CA ALA A 350 23.20 -29.59 -21.17
C ALA A 350 21.94 -28.88 -21.63
N VAL A 351 20.84 -28.96 -20.85
CA VAL A 351 19.57 -28.27 -21.15
C VAL A 351 19.77 -26.75 -21.11
N ALA A 352 20.48 -26.22 -20.14
CA ALA A 352 20.78 -24.78 -20.06
C ALA A 352 21.63 -24.31 -21.27
N GLY A 353 22.58 -25.08 -21.69
CA GLY A 353 23.39 -24.82 -22.90
C GLY A 353 22.54 -24.78 -24.19
N LEU A 354 21.62 -25.72 -24.35
CA LEU A 354 20.70 -25.75 -25.51
C LEU A 354 19.76 -24.55 -25.53
N ILE A 355 19.26 -24.10 -24.37
CA ILE A 355 18.40 -22.92 -24.29
C ILE A 355 19.18 -21.65 -24.67
N LEU A 356 20.44 -21.51 -24.21
CA LEU A 356 21.28 -20.38 -24.57
C LEU A 356 21.64 -20.37 -26.07
N LEU A 357 21.89 -21.53 -26.66
CA LEU A 357 22.11 -21.65 -28.10
C LEU A 357 20.87 -21.27 -28.91
N GLY A 358 19.68 -21.72 -28.46
CA GLY A 358 18.40 -21.35 -29.09
C GLY A 358 18.14 -19.85 -29.05
N LEU A 359 18.38 -19.21 -27.88
CA LEU A 359 18.26 -17.76 -27.72
C LEU A 359 19.28 -17.01 -28.57
N GLY A 360 20.51 -17.50 -28.67
CA GLY A 360 21.54 -16.92 -29.54
C GLY A 360 21.15 -16.94 -31.01
N ILE A 361 20.58 -18.05 -31.51
CA ILE A 361 20.08 -18.17 -32.87
C ILE A 361 18.92 -17.21 -33.14
N LEU A 362 17.97 -17.11 -32.20
CA LEU A 362 16.82 -16.19 -32.33
C LEU A 362 17.28 -14.72 -32.36
N LEU A 363 18.23 -14.33 -31.52
CA LEU A 363 18.80 -12.99 -31.51
C LEU A 363 19.57 -12.70 -32.81
N PHE A 364 20.31 -13.67 -33.32
CA PHE A 364 21.03 -13.54 -34.60
C PHE A 364 20.05 -13.39 -35.78
N GLN A 365 18.94 -14.16 -35.80
CA GLN A 365 17.90 -14.04 -36.81
C GLN A 365 17.18 -12.67 -36.71
N ALA A 366 16.90 -12.19 -35.48
CA ALA A 366 16.31 -10.87 -35.26
C ALA A 366 17.21 -9.75 -35.77
N GLN A 367 18.52 -9.81 -35.53
CA GLN A 367 19.48 -8.82 -36.07
C GLN A 367 19.55 -8.84 -37.61
N HIS A 368 19.51 -10.01 -38.23
CA HIS A 368 19.47 -10.11 -39.70
C HIS A 368 18.14 -9.63 -40.29
N SER A 369 17.03 -9.78 -39.57
CA SER A 369 15.72 -9.26 -40.00
C SER A 369 15.64 -7.72 -39.93
N TYR A 370 16.33 -7.10 -38.95
CA TYR A 370 16.40 -5.63 -38.83
C TYR A 370 17.34 -4.99 -39.87
N GLY A 371 18.37 -5.69 -40.36
CA GLY A 371 19.27 -5.21 -41.41
C GLY A 371 18.56 -5.04 -42.78
N GLY A 372 17.62 -5.95 -43.09
CA GLY A 372 16.91 -5.90 -44.38
C GLY A 372 15.89 -4.77 -44.54
N THR A 373 15.40 -4.21 -43.44
CA THR A 373 14.44 -3.07 -43.50
C THR A 373 15.10 -1.73 -43.66
N GLN A 374 16.36 -1.55 -43.31
CA GLN A 374 17.08 -0.29 -43.51
C GLN A 374 17.57 -0.12 -44.96
N ASP A 375 17.91 -1.20 -45.65
CA ASP A 375 18.31 -1.14 -47.08
C ASP A 375 17.12 -0.88 -48.00
N ALA A 376 15.91 -1.35 -47.66
CA ALA A 376 14.70 -1.06 -48.38
C ALA A 376 14.25 0.42 -48.22
N ALA A 377 14.43 1.01 -47.05
CA ALA A 377 14.12 2.43 -46.81
C ALA A 377 15.08 3.37 -47.53
N ARG A 378 16.36 3.05 -47.57
CA ARG A 378 17.37 3.84 -48.31
C ARG A 378 17.17 3.81 -49.82
N SER A 379 16.71 2.69 -50.39
CA SER A 379 16.42 2.55 -51.82
C SER A 379 15.18 3.33 -52.24
N SER A 380 14.19 3.53 -51.37
CA SER A 380 12.99 4.33 -51.64
C SER A 380 13.26 5.84 -51.58
N GLU A 381 14.12 6.33 -50.69
CA GLU A 381 14.51 7.73 -50.62
C GLU A 381 15.34 8.16 -51.84
N GLN A 382 16.23 7.30 -52.31
CA GLN A 382 17.04 7.61 -53.50
C GLN A 382 16.20 7.67 -54.79
N LYS A 383 15.11 6.90 -54.86
CA LYS A 383 14.17 6.92 -56.00
C LYS A 383 13.28 8.17 -56.00
N GLN A 384 12.96 8.71 -54.82
CA GLN A 384 12.15 9.93 -54.68
C GLN A 384 12.96 11.20 -55.00
N GLN A 385 14.26 11.25 -54.67
CA GLN A 385 15.14 12.36 -55.05
C GLN A 385 15.47 12.41 -56.55
N GLY A 386 15.55 11.25 -57.21
CA GLY A 386 15.75 11.20 -58.69
C GLY A 386 14.56 11.72 -59.48
N THR A 387 13.35 11.60 -58.98
CA THR A 387 12.11 12.06 -59.67
C THR A 387 11.90 13.56 -59.51
N VAL A 388 12.36 14.18 -58.40
CA VAL A 388 12.25 15.64 -58.19
C VAL A 388 13.26 16.42 -59.01
N GLN A 389 14.44 15.86 -59.30
CA GLN A 389 15.43 16.50 -60.18
C GLN A 389 15.07 16.45 -61.66
N SER A 390 14.35 15.40 -62.12
CA SER A 390 13.89 15.29 -63.51
C SER A 390 12.71 16.22 -63.84
N GLY A 391 11.86 16.56 -62.80
CA GLY A 391 10.73 17.50 -62.97
C GLY A 391 11.15 18.96 -63.03
N ARG A 392 12.34 19.33 -62.54
CA ARG A 392 12.83 20.72 -62.55
C ARG A 392 13.58 21.12 -63.84
N ALA A 393 13.92 20.15 -64.68
CA ALA A 393 14.60 20.41 -65.99
C ALA A 393 13.65 20.66 -67.19
N LEU A 394 12.33 20.48 -66.98
CA LEU A 394 11.32 20.64 -68.02
C LEU A 394 10.50 21.94 -67.90
N GLU A 395 10.83 22.83 -66.96
CA GLU A 395 10.14 24.11 -66.77
C GLU A 395 11.03 25.34 -67.11
N MET A 396 12.18 25.11 -67.79
CA MET A 396 13.06 26.16 -68.31
C MET A 396 13.41 25.91 -69.75
N THR A 397 12.39 25.83 -70.64
CA THR A 397 12.53 26.08 -72.08
C THR A 397 11.24 26.69 -72.65
#